data_d551478a4a1fae8ecf0104d503e31e44
#
_entry.id   d551478a4a1fae8ecf0104d503e31e44
#
_cell.length_a   1.000
_cell.length_b   1.000
_cell.length_c   1.000
_cell.angle_alpha   90.00
_cell.angle_beta   90.00
_cell.angle_gamma   90.00
#
_symmetry.space_group_name_H-M   'P 1'
#
loop_
_entity.id
_entity.type
_entity.pdbx_description
1 polymer ?
#
loop_
_entity_poly.entity_id
_entity_poly.type
_entity_poly.pdbx_seq_one_letter_code
_entity_poly.pdbx_strand_id
1 'polypeptide(L)'
;SFARIGIPALYLDAGIDHVVHGTEWTLKRRAEYVAQHYHKPSDEYDPSWDLHGAVDDLRLLFHIGYQLANSTDFPNWREGTPFRALRDQQRNER
;
A
#
# COMPACT_ATOMS: atom_id res chain seq x y z
N SER A 1 -4.34 -10.39 10.79
CA SER A 1 -3.51 -9.34 10.19
C SER A 1 -2.35 -8.99 11.13
N PHE A 2 -1.25 -8.48 10.61
CA PHE A 2 -0.08 -8.06 11.39
C PHE A 2 -0.45 -7.03 12.48
N ALA A 3 -1.35 -6.11 12.21
CA ALA A 3 -1.80 -5.12 13.17
C ALA A 3 -2.39 -5.74 14.45
N ARG A 4 -3.14 -6.85 14.35
CA ARG A 4 -3.73 -7.53 15.51
C ARG A 4 -2.71 -8.08 16.49
N ILE A 5 -1.51 -8.36 16.02
CA ILE A 5 -0.39 -8.82 16.85
C ILE A 5 0.65 -7.70 17.08
N GLY A 6 0.24 -6.45 16.95
CA GLY A 6 1.06 -5.27 17.25
C GLY A 6 2.11 -4.90 16.20
N ILE A 7 2.29 -5.66 15.14
CA ILE A 7 3.31 -5.38 14.11
C ILE A 7 2.83 -4.25 13.20
N PRO A 8 3.56 -3.12 13.10
CA PRO A 8 3.27 -2.08 12.13
C PRO A 8 3.34 -2.62 10.70
N ALA A 9 2.37 -2.25 9.89
CA ALA A 9 2.30 -2.66 8.49
C ALA A 9 1.96 -1.46 7.62
N LEU A 10 2.59 -1.40 6.45
CA LEU A 10 2.27 -0.45 5.39
C LEU A 10 1.52 -1.19 4.28
N TYR A 11 0.40 -0.62 3.88
CA TYR A 11 -0.29 -0.97 2.65
C TYR A 11 -0.37 0.29 1.78
N LEU A 12 0.19 0.21 0.59
CA LEU A 12 0.13 1.28 -0.40
C LEU A 12 -0.91 0.92 -1.45
N ASP A 13 -1.81 1.84 -1.72
CA ASP A 13 -2.76 1.74 -2.83
C ASP A 13 -2.63 2.99 -3.70
N ALA A 14 -2.89 2.85 -4.99
CA ALA A 14 -2.88 3.96 -5.92
C ALA A 14 -3.95 5.00 -5.55
N GLY A 15 -3.61 6.28 -5.68
CA GLY A 15 -4.55 7.38 -5.49
C GLY A 15 -5.72 7.33 -6.48
N ILE A 16 -6.78 8.06 -6.17
CA ILE A 16 -7.94 8.18 -7.06
C ILE A 16 -7.98 9.50 -7.83
N ASP A 17 -7.10 10.44 -7.51
CA ASP A 17 -7.05 11.73 -8.18
C ASP A 17 -6.03 11.68 -9.34
N HIS A 18 -6.52 11.27 -10.52
CA HIS A 18 -5.70 11.18 -11.70
C HIS A 18 -5.27 12.58 -12.18
N VAL A 19 -3.97 12.78 -12.38
CA VAL A 19 -3.36 14.09 -12.68
C VAL A 19 -4.01 14.81 -13.88
N VAL A 20 -4.43 14.06 -14.90
CA VAL A 20 -5.03 14.63 -16.11
C VAL A 20 -6.56 14.55 -16.11
N HIS A 21 -7.12 13.44 -15.62
CA HIS A 21 -8.53 13.12 -15.79
C HIS A 21 -9.36 13.26 -14.51
N GLY A 22 -8.69 13.45 -13.35
CA GLY A 22 -9.36 13.62 -12.07
C GLY A 22 -10.02 12.37 -11.50
N THR A 23 -10.68 12.56 -10.37
CA THR A 23 -11.23 11.50 -9.52
C THR A 23 -12.36 10.71 -10.18
N GLU A 24 -13.29 11.38 -10.86
CA GLU A 24 -14.45 10.70 -11.48
C GLU A 24 -14.02 9.69 -12.54
N TRP A 25 -13.04 10.06 -13.35
CA TRP A 25 -12.48 9.17 -14.36
C TRP A 25 -11.87 7.91 -13.71
N THR A 26 -11.07 8.09 -12.66
CA THR A 26 -10.45 6.97 -11.95
C THR A 26 -11.48 6.03 -11.34
N LEU A 27 -12.50 6.58 -10.67
CA LEU A 27 -13.58 5.77 -10.09
C LEU A 27 -14.34 4.99 -11.17
N LYS A 28 -14.63 5.61 -12.31
CA LYS A 28 -15.25 4.93 -13.44
C LYS A 28 -14.38 3.80 -13.96
N ARG A 29 -13.08 4.04 -14.20
CA ARG A 29 -12.14 3.00 -14.68
C ARG A 29 -12.01 1.84 -13.70
N ARG A 30 -11.92 2.12 -12.39
CA ARG A 30 -11.92 1.07 -11.35
C ARG A 30 -13.21 0.24 -11.38
N ALA A 31 -14.37 0.86 -11.51
CA ALA A 31 -15.64 0.16 -11.59
C ALA A 31 -15.73 -0.72 -12.85
N GLU A 32 -15.28 -0.23 -13.99
CA GLU A 32 -15.20 -0.98 -15.25
C GLU A 32 -14.28 -2.20 -15.11
N TYR A 33 -13.10 -2.04 -14.53
CA TYR A 33 -12.16 -3.13 -14.28
C TYR A 33 -12.79 -4.22 -13.39
N VAL A 34 -13.40 -3.81 -12.27
CA VAL A 34 -14.07 -4.76 -11.37
C VAL A 34 -15.20 -5.51 -12.07
N ALA A 35 -15.98 -4.82 -12.87
CA ALA A 35 -17.10 -5.42 -13.58
C ALA A 35 -16.67 -6.38 -14.70
N GLN A 36 -15.56 -6.11 -15.37
CA GLN A 36 -15.18 -6.81 -16.60
C GLN A 36 -14.03 -7.81 -16.43
N HIS A 37 -13.08 -7.54 -15.52
CA HIS A 37 -11.81 -8.26 -15.45
C HIS A 37 -11.53 -8.87 -14.08
N TYR A 38 -11.77 -8.15 -12.98
CA TYR A 38 -11.36 -8.57 -11.65
C TYR A 38 -11.88 -9.97 -11.29
N HIS A 39 -10.97 -10.88 -10.94
CA HIS A 39 -11.24 -12.30 -10.66
C HIS A 39 -11.87 -13.08 -11.84
N LYS A 40 -11.56 -12.70 -13.05
CA LYS A 40 -12.06 -13.36 -14.27
C LYS A 40 -10.91 -13.80 -15.17
N PRO A 41 -11.13 -14.76 -16.09
CA PRO A 41 -10.11 -15.17 -17.05
C PRO A 41 -9.60 -14.05 -17.96
N SER A 42 -10.38 -12.97 -18.11
CA SER A 42 -10.02 -11.78 -18.89
C SER A 42 -9.08 -10.80 -18.14
N ASP A 43 -8.68 -11.11 -16.90
CA ASP A 43 -7.71 -10.34 -16.15
C ASP A 43 -6.29 -10.76 -16.53
N GLU A 44 -5.90 -10.41 -17.74
CA GLU A 44 -4.61 -10.74 -18.34
C GLU A 44 -3.76 -9.50 -18.54
N TYR A 45 -2.45 -9.68 -18.54
CA TYR A 45 -1.50 -8.61 -18.85
C TYR A 45 -1.67 -8.13 -20.30
N ASP A 46 -1.78 -6.82 -20.47
CA ASP A 46 -1.77 -6.17 -21.78
C ASP A 46 -0.46 -5.38 -21.96
N PRO A 47 0.35 -5.71 -22.98
CA PRO A 47 1.63 -5.02 -23.23
C PRO A 47 1.48 -3.54 -23.60
N SER A 48 0.27 -3.06 -23.87
CA SER A 48 -0.02 -1.64 -24.10
C SER A 48 -0.20 -0.80 -22.85
N TRP A 49 -0.22 -1.43 -21.65
CA TRP A 49 -0.38 -0.70 -20.40
C TRP A 49 0.77 0.26 -20.13
N ASP A 50 0.44 1.47 -19.75
CA ASP A 50 1.41 2.41 -19.21
C ASP A 50 1.68 2.07 -17.72
N LEU A 51 2.86 1.51 -17.47
CA LEU A 51 3.29 1.10 -16.13
C LEU A 51 4.15 2.14 -15.41
N HIS A 52 4.31 3.36 -15.94
CA HIS A 52 5.15 4.37 -15.30
C HIS A 52 4.71 4.67 -13.86
N GLY A 53 3.41 4.82 -13.61
CA GLY A 53 2.89 5.01 -12.25
C GLY A 53 3.22 3.85 -11.31
N ALA A 54 3.09 2.61 -11.77
CA ALA A 54 3.45 1.44 -10.99
C ALA A 54 4.95 1.39 -10.66
N VAL A 55 5.81 1.83 -11.58
CA VAL A 55 7.26 1.95 -11.35
C VAL A 55 7.56 2.99 -10.27
N ASP A 56 6.87 4.11 -10.27
CA ASP A 56 7.07 5.16 -9.26
C ASP A 56 6.59 4.70 -7.87
N ASP A 57 5.46 4.00 -7.79
CA ASP A 57 4.99 3.37 -6.56
C ASP A 57 6.01 2.34 -6.02
N LEU A 58 6.57 1.51 -6.89
CA LEU A 58 7.61 0.53 -6.51
C LEU A 58 8.89 1.21 -6.03
N ARG A 59 9.30 2.31 -6.63
CA ARG A 59 10.44 3.11 -6.16
C ARG A 59 10.20 3.67 -4.76
N LEU A 60 9.01 4.21 -4.51
CA LEU A 60 8.63 4.70 -3.19
C LEU A 60 8.68 3.57 -2.14
N LEU A 61 8.06 2.43 -2.42
CA LEU A 61 8.08 1.26 -1.54
C LEU A 61 9.51 0.76 -1.28
N PHE A 62 10.34 0.71 -2.32
CA PHE A 62 11.75 0.34 -2.19
C PHE A 62 12.50 1.30 -1.26
N HIS A 63 12.33 2.61 -1.44
CA HIS A 63 12.97 3.60 -0.57
C HIS A 63 12.55 3.47 0.89
N ILE A 64 11.26 3.28 1.16
CA ILE A 64 10.76 3.08 2.52
C ILE A 64 11.39 1.83 3.14
N GLY A 65 11.36 0.71 2.43
CA GLY A 65 11.96 -0.55 2.90
C GLY A 65 13.47 -0.46 3.09
N TYR A 66 14.17 0.17 2.15
CA TYR A 66 15.62 0.36 2.21
C TYR A 66 16.05 1.25 3.39
N GLN A 67 15.37 2.38 3.59
CA GLN A 67 15.65 3.26 4.72
C GLN A 67 15.39 2.54 6.05
N LEU A 68 14.28 1.84 6.17
CA LEU A 68 13.95 1.09 7.37
C LEU A 68 14.98 -0.02 7.66
N ALA A 69 15.37 -0.78 6.65
CA ALA A 69 16.33 -1.88 6.79
C ALA A 69 17.75 -1.40 7.16
N ASN A 70 18.10 -0.16 6.80
CA ASN A 70 19.39 0.45 7.11
C ASN A 70 19.34 1.40 8.32
N SER A 71 18.23 1.47 9.03
CA SER A 71 18.09 2.25 10.26
C SER A 71 18.10 1.35 11.49
N THR A 72 18.34 1.97 12.63
CA THR A 72 18.16 1.35 13.96
C THR A 72 16.74 1.57 14.49
N ASP A 73 15.90 2.23 13.72
CA ASP A 73 14.53 2.53 14.11
C ASP A 73 13.69 1.26 14.22
N PHE A 74 12.88 1.21 15.26
CA PHE A 74 11.93 0.14 15.46
C PHE A 74 10.52 0.72 15.34
N PRO A 75 9.90 0.66 14.17
CA PRO A 75 8.63 1.33 13.90
C PRO A 75 7.56 1.01 14.92
N ASN A 76 6.78 2.03 15.27
CA ASN A 76 5.65 1.91 16.17
C ASN A 76 4.40 2.53 15.56
N TRP A 77 3.27 2.18 16.12
CA TRP A 77 1.99 2.80 15.81
C TRP A 77 1.93 4.22 16.39
N ARG A 78 1.16 5.09 15.75
CA ARG A 78 0.90 6.44 16.27
C ARG A 78 0.17 6.35 17.61
N GLU A 79 0.35 7.37 18.44
CA GLU A 79 -0.38 7.50 19.70
C GLU A 79 -1.89 7.48 19.45
N GLY A 80 -2.63 6.89 20.41
CA GLY A 80 -4.08 6.74 20.29
C GLY A 80 -4.56 5.57 19.42
N THR A 81 -3.67 4.85 18.73
CA THR A 81 -4.10 3.65 17.99
C THR A 81 -4.24 2.45 18.94
N PRO A 82 -5.25 1.56 18.72
CA PRO A 82 -5.48 0.41 19.59
C PRO A 82 -4.35 -0.63 19.56
N PHE A 83 -3.45 -0.56 18.57
CA PHE A 83 -2.36 -1.52 18.38
C PHE A 83 -1.07 -1.13 19.09
N ARG A 84 -0.95 0.13 19.54
CA ARG A 84 0.28 0.66 20.11
C ARG A 84 0.67 -0.02 21.43
N ALA A 85 -0.29 -0.21 22.33
CA ALA A 85 -0.01 -0.81 23.63
C ALA A 85 0.59 -2.22 23.51
N LEU A 86 0.08 -3.04 22.60
CA LEU A 86 0.61 -4.36 22.33
C LEU A 86 2.03 -4.30 21.74
N ARG A 87 2.28 -3.34 20.84
CA ARG A 87 3.61 -3.13 20.28
C ARG A 87 4.62 -2.71 21.33
N ASP A 88 4.25 -1.83 22.25
CA ASP A 88 5.12 -1.37 23.33
C ASP A 88 5.46 -2.53 24.31
N GLN A 89 4.52 -3.41 24.62
CA GLN A 89 4.80 -4.64 25.38
C GLN A 89 5.87 -5.49 24.69
N GLN A 90 5.72 -5.80 23.42
CA GLN A 90 6.67 -6.60 22.65
C GLN A 90 8.09 -5.99 22.57
N ARG A 91 8.18 -4.67 22.63
CA ARG A 91 9.49 -3.98 22.66
C ARG A 91 10.19 -4.11 23.99
N ASN A 92 9.43 -4.16 25.09
CA ASN A 92 9.99 -4.26 26.44
C ASN A 92 10.38 -5.70 26.81
N GLU A 93 9.92 -6.70 26.05
CA GLU A 93 10.24 -8.11 26.23
C GLU A 93 11.56 -8.54 25.53
N ARG A 94 12.20 -7.63 24.82
CA ARG A 94 13.50 -7.84 24.13
C ARG A 94 14.66 -7.21 24.86
#